data_0c2a520bc8cc0842edd47d5aa8b150f4
#
_entry.id   0c2a520bc8cc0842edd47d5aa8b150f4
#
_cell.length_a   1.000
_cell.length_b   1.000
_cell.length_c   1.000
_cell.angle_alpha   90.00
_cell.angle_beta   90.00
_cell.angle_gamma   90.00
#
_symmetry.space_group_name_H-M   'P 1'
#
loop_
_entity.id
_entity.type
_entity.pdbx_description
1 polymer ?
#
loop_
_entity_poly.entity_id
_entity_poly.type
_entity_poly.pdbx_seq_one_letter_code
_entity_poly.pdbx_strand_id
1 'polypeptide(L)'
;SYEKLVDTMLSIKIDKLRAYLQNTPAANLVEEKIEKTAISIRAVLTNYVKAIRYLQGIEKNGEPFTIRDWMRGVREDRPNGWLFISSNADTHASLKPVISMWLSIAIRGLLAMGENRNRRVWIFADELPTLHKLPDLVEILPEARKFGGCYVFGIQSYAQLEDIYGVKPAATLFDVMNTRAFFRSPSREISEFAAGEIGEKEILKASEQYS
;
A
#
# COMPACT_ATOMS: atom_id res chain seq x y z
N SER A 1 -24.18 -3.34 7.13
CA SER A 1 -23.37 -2.32 7.82
C SER A 1 -22.04 -2.92 8.25
N TYR A 2 -21.04 -2.11 8.45
CA TYR A 2 -19.72 -2.50 8.97
C TYR A 2 -19.83 -3.18 10.34
N GLU A 3 -20.73 -2.71 11.19
CA GLU A 3 -21.00 -3.28 12.52
C GLU A 3 -21.36 -4.76 12.41
N LYS A 4 -22.38 -5.11 11.60
CA LYS A 4 -22.80 -6.50 11.41
C LYS A 4 -21.68 -7.38 10.86
N LEU A 5 -20.86 -6.85 9.94
CA LEU A 5 -19.73 -7.57 9.38
C LEU A 5 -18.69 -7.89 10.46
N VAL A 6 -18.27 -6.88 11.23
CA VAL A 6 -17.28 -7.00 12.29
C VAL A 6 -17.75 -7.95 13.38
N ASP A 7 -18.98 -7.78 13.86
CA ASP A 7 -19.57 -8.64 14.91
C ASP A 7 -19.65 -10.09 14.45
N THR A 8 -20.10 -10.31 13.21
CA THR A 8 -20.13 -11.67 12.66
C THR A 8 -18.75 -12.28 12.60
N MET A 9 -17.76 -11.58 12.07
CA MET A 9 -16.40 -12.10 11.89
C MET A 9 -15.67 -12.31 13.21
N LEU A 10 -15.89 -11.48 14.21
CA LEU A 10 -15.22 -11.59 15.52
C LEU A 10 -15.91 -12.56 16.47
N SER A 11 -17.24 -12.73 16.40
CA SER A 11 -18.03 -13.50 17.35
C SER A 11 -18.49 -14.85 16.83
N ILE A 12 -18.39 -15.14 15.52
CA ILE A 12 -18.87 -16.40 14.95
C ILE A 12 -18.17 -17.61 15.62
N LYS A 13 -18.97 -18.56 16.12
CA LYS A 13 -18.46 -19.81 16.65
C LYS A 13 -17.88 -20.68 15.53
N ILE A 14 -16.86 -21.49 15.85
CA ILE A 14 -16.17 -22.32 14.87
C ILE A 14 -17.14 -23.27 14.13
N ASP A 15 -18.11 -23.84 14.82
CA ASP A 15 -19.11 -24.74 14.23
C ASP A 15 -19.99 -24.01 13.18
N LYS A 16 -20.39 -22.77 13.47
CA LYS A 16 -21.13 -21.94 12.51
C LYS A 16 -20.26 -21.54 11.32
N LEU A 17 -18.99 -21.29 11.55
CA LEU A 17 -18.02 -21.01 10.49
C LEU A 17 -17.82 -22.22 9.58
N ARG A 18 -17.71 -23.44 10.16
CA ARG A 18 -17.65 -24.69 9.40
C ARG A 18 -18.89 -24.89 8.53
N ALA A 19 -20.07 -24.72 9.10
CA ALA A 19 -21.32 -24.84 8.36
C ALA A 19 -21.41 -23.83 7.20
N TYR A 20 -20.94 -22.60 7.43
CA TYR A 20 -20.93 -21.55 6.40
C TYR A 20 -19.95 -21.86 5.26
N LEU A 21 -18.79 -22.43 5.58
CA LEU A 21 -17.73 -22.72 4.61
C LEU A 21 -17.84 -24.09 3.95
N GLN A 22 -18.77 -24.95 4.38
CA GLN A 22 -18.88 -26.36 4.00
C GLN A 22 -18.91 -26.61 2.48
N ASN A 23 -19.45 -25.66 1.70
CA ASN A 23 -19.55 -25.77 0.25
C ASN A 23 -18.58 -24.80 -0.49
N THR A 24 -17.51 -24.39 0.16
CA THR A 24 -16.51 -23.48 -0.41
C THR A 24 -15.13 -24.15 -0.45
N PRO A 25 -14.20 -23.68 -1.28
CA PRO A 25 -12.81 -24.16 -1.25
C PRO A 25 -12.11 -23.99 0.10
N ALA A 26 -12.63 -23.13 0.97
CA ALA A 26 -12.10 -22.88 2.30
C ALA A 26 -12.59 -23.91 3.35
N ALA A 27 -13.47 -24.86 3.00
CA ALA A 27 -13.98 -25.89 3.93
C ALA A 27 -12.83 -26.66 4.61
N ASN A 28 -11.81 -27.02 3.85
CA ASN A 28 -10.65 -27.76 4.34
C ASN A 28 -9.87 -27.02 5.44
N LEU A 29 -9.94 -25.69 5.48
CA LEU A 29 -9.22 -24.85 6.48
C LEU A 29 -9.88 -24.87 7.86
N VAL A 30 -11.08 -25.41 8.00
CA VAL A 30 -11.87 -25.41 9.23
C VAL A 30 -12.29 -26.82 9.66
N GLU A 31 -11.68 -27.86 9.09
CA GLU A 31 -11.91 -29.25 9.49
C GLU A 31 -11.49 -29.49 10.96
N GLU A 32 -12.14 -30.42 11.65
CA GLU A 32 -11.84 -30.75 13.07
C GLU A 32 -10.39 -31.16 13.27
N LYS A 33 -9.82 -31.90 12.32
CA LYS A 33 -8.43 -32.38 12.37
C LYS A 33 -7.38 -31.26 12.44
N ILE A 34 -7.73 -30.07 12.00
CA ILE A 34 -6.83 -28.90 11.95
C ILE A 34 -7.36 -27.70 12.75
N GLU A 35 -8.14 -27.97 13.80
CA GLU A 35 -8.76 -26.92 14.63
C GLU A 35 -7.75 -25.89 15.17
N LYS A 36 -6.56 -26.32 15.58
CA LYS A 36 -5.49 -25.43 16.04
C LYS A 36 -5.06 -24.44 14.93
N THR A 37 -4.98 -24.92 13.69
CA THR A 37 -4.66 -24.10 12.53
C THR A 37 -5.78 -23.11 12.25
N ALA A 38 -7.04 -23.54 12.31
CA ALA A 38 -8.20 -22.66 12.14
C ALA A 38 -8.25 -21.55 13.19
N ILE A 39 -7.93 -21.87 14.45
CA ILE A 39 -7.81 -20.87 15.54
C ILE A 39 -6.70 -19.87 15.25
N SER A 40 -5.54 -20.32 14.78
CA SER A 40 -4.41 -19.45 14.44
C SER A 40 -4.75 -18.52 13.28
N ILE A 41 -5.35 -19.04 12.22
CA ILE A 41 -5.82 -18.24 11.06
C ILE A 41 -6.82 -17.20 11.52
N ARG A 42 -7.77 -17.57 12.39
CA ARG A 42 -8.76 -16.67 12.95
C ARG A 42 -8.11 -15.56 13.79
N ALA A 43 -7.09 -15.86 14.59
CA ALA A 43 -6.37 -14.89 15.39
C ALA A 43 -5.70 -13.82 14.49
N VAL A 44 -5.05 -14.26 13.41
CA VAL A 44 -4.47 -13.35 12.42
C VAL A 44 -5.56 -12.50 11.74
N LEU A 45 -6.63 -13.12 11.24
CA LEU A 45 -7.75 -12.43 10.62
C LEU A 45 -8.37 -11.38 11.56
N THR A 46 -8.50 -11.71 12.85
CA THR A 46 -9.04 -10.80 13.87
C THR A 46 -8.27 -9.48 13.93
N ASN A 47 -6.95 -9.50 13.76
CA ASN A 47 -6.14 -8.27 13.78
C ASN A 47 -6.48 -7.34 12.61
N TYR A 48 -6.76 -7.90 11.44
CA TYR A 48 -7.17 -7.10 10.27
C TYR A 48 -8.62 -6.62 10.39
N VAL A 49 -9.52 -7.49 10.86
CA VAL A 49 -10.95 -7.15 11.02
C VAL A 49 -11.16 -6.08 12.09
N LYS A 50 -10.35 -6.07 13.15
CA LYS A 50 -10.40 -5.02 14.17
C LYS A 50 -10.26 -3.61 13.57
N ALA A 51 -9.46 -3.45 12.53
CA ALA A 51 -9.29 -2.16 11.86
C ALA A 51 -10.59 -1.65 11.23
N ILE A 52 -11.48 -2.54 10.78
CA ILE A 52 -12.79 -2.19 10.21
C ILE A 52 -13.72 -1.54 11.25
N ARG A 53 -13.48 -1.79 12.55
CA ARG A 53 -14.26 -1.14 13.62
C ARG A 53 -14.19 0.37 13.58
N TYR A 54 -13.08 0.94 13.13
CA TYR A 54 -12.94 2.39 12.96
C TYR A 54 -13.82 2.96 11.86
N LEU A 55 -14.38 2.11 11.00
CA LEU A 55 -15.32 2.49 9.95
C LEU A 55 -16.78 2.36 10.41
N GLN A 56 -17.05 1.83 11.62
CA GLN A 56 -18.41 1.69 12.13
C GLN A 56 -19.06 3.07 12.30
N GLY A 57 -20.27 3.20 11.80
CA GLY A 57 -21.05 4.44 11.89
C GLY A 57 -20.68 5.51 10.85
N ILE A 58 -19.63 5.30 10.05
CA ILE A 58 -19.26 6.27 9.00
C ILE A 58 -20.38 6.43 7.96
N GLU A 59 -21.15 5.37 7.72
CA GLU A 59 -22.31 5.38 6.84
C GLU A 59 -23.50 6.23 7.35
N LYS A 60 -23.42 6.67 8.61
CA LYS A 60 -24.45 7.54 9.22
C LYS A 60 -24.12 9.02 9.09
N ASN A 61 -22.88 9.33 8.71
CA ASN A 61 -22.31 10.68 8.74
C ASN A 61 -21.93 11.14 7.33
N GLY A 62 -22.90 11.53 6.52
CA GLY A 62 -22.68 12.09 5.20
C GLY A 62 -23.11 11.18 4.05
N GLU A 63 -22.80 11.61 2.83
CA GLU A 63 -23.11 10.87 1.62
C GLU A 63 -22.24 9.61 1.49
N PRO A 64 -22.79 8.52 0.94
CA PRO A 64 -22.01 7.31 0.69
C PRO A 64 -20.82 7.59 -0.21
N PHE A 65 -19.63 7.23 0.25
CA PHE A 65 -18.40 7.37 -0.49
C PHE A 65 -17.71 6.02 -0.66
N THR A 66 -17.26 5.71 -1.88
CA THR A 66 -16.39 4.57 -2.14
C THR A 66 -15.20 4.98 -3.02
N ILE A 67 -14.03 4.44 -2.73
CA ILE A 67 -12.83 4.64 -3.58
C ILE A 67 -13.12 4.20 -5.02
N ARG A 68 -13.87 3.11 -5.20
CA ARG A 68 -14.23 2.60 -6.53
C ARG A 68 -15.05 3.61 -7.33
N ASP A 69 -16.05 4.22 -6.73
CA ASP A 69 -16.90 5.18 -7.43
C ASP A 69 -16.17 6.50 -7.68
N TRP A 70 -15.28 6.90 -6.77
CA TRP A 70 -14.37 8.01 -6.99
C TRP A 70 -13.47 7.78 -8.21
N MET A 71 -12.83 6.61 -8.30
CA MET A 71 -12.01 6.22 -9.45
C MET A 71 -12.82 6.12 -10.75
N ARG A 72 -14.08 5.67 -10.68
CA ARG A 72 -14.99 5.68 -11.84
C ARG A 72 -15.23 7.11 -12.35
N GLY A 73 -15.37 8.08 -11.46
CA GLY A 73 -15.46 9.48 -11.81
C GLY A 73 -14.24 9.98 -12.61
N VAL A 74 -13.02 9.55 -12.25
CA VAL A 74 -11.80 9.85 -13.02
C VAL A 74 -11.88 9.25 -14.44
N ARG A 75 -12.39 8.04 -14.57
CA ARG A 75 -12.58 7.38 -15.88
C ARG A 75 -13.51 8.16 -16.80
N GLU A 76 -14.54 8.75 -16.24
CA GLU A 76 -15.55 9.50 -16.98
C GLU A 76 -15.18 10.98 -17.16
N ASP A 77 -13.92 11.34 -16.89
CA ASP A 77 -13.38 12.70 -16.96
C ASP A 77 -14.17 13.73 -16.11
N ARG A 78 -14.85 13.25 -15.06
CA ARG A 78 -15.51 14.11 -14.09
C ARG A 78 -14.45 14.74 -13.15
N PRO A 79 -14.60 15.99 -12.76
CA PRO A 79 -13.68 16.63 -11.82
C PRO A 79 -13.82 16.01 -10.44
N ASN A 80 -12.83 15.21 -10.05
CA ASN A 80 -12.86 14.49 -8.77
C ASN A 80 -12.08 15.20 -7.66
N GLY A 81 -11.21 16.15 -8.03
CA GLY A 81 -10.37 16.85 -7.05
C GLY A 81 -9.36 15.93 -6.37
N TRP A 82 -9.17 16.14 -5.07
CA TRP A 82 -8.22 15.43 -4.23
C TRP A 82 -8.94 14.53 -3.25
N LEU A 83 -8.40 13.32 -3.08
CA LEU A 83 -8.80 12.41 -2.02
C LEU A 83 -7.65 12.29 -1.01
N PHE A 84 -7.88 12.80 0.20
CA PHE A 84 -6.92 12.69 1.29
C PHE A 84 -7.30 11.53 2.19
N ILE A 85 -6.33 10.64 2.46
CA ILE A 85 -6.44 9.55 3.42
C ILE A 85 -5.45 9.85 4.54
N SER A 86 -5.95 10.20 5.70
CA SER A 86 -5.12 10.58 6.85
C SER A 86 -5.50 9.79 8.10
N SER A 87 -4.59 9.71 9.04
CA SER A 87 -4.79 9.12 10.35
C SER A 87 -4.02 9.89 11.41
N ASN A 88 -4.49 9.85 12.66
CA ASN A 88 -3.77 10.41 13.79
C ASN A 88 -2.65 9.45 14.22
N ALA A 89 -1.61 9.99 14.84
CA ALA A 89 -0.45 9.20 15.27
C ALA A 89 -0.80 8.05 16.23
N ASP A 90 -1.75 8.26 17.13
CA ASP A 90 -2.24 7.28 18.10
C ASP A 90 -3.06 6.14 17.48
N THR A 91 -3.74 6.40 16.36
CA THR A 91 -4.60 5.43 15.69
C THR A 91 -3.98 4.84 14.41
N HIS A 92 -2.87 5.41 13.95
CA HIS A 92 -2.24 5.01 12.67
C HIS A 92 -1.95 3.52 12.58
N ALA A 93 -1.33 2.93 13.60
CA ALA A 93 -1.00 1.50 13.61
C ALA A 93 -2.25 0.61 13.46
N SER A 94 -3.37 1.01 14.06
CA SER A 94 -4.64 0.30 13.97
C SER A 94 -5.34 0.48 12.62
N LEU A 95 -5.17 1.64 11.99
CA LEU A 95 -5.77 1.98 10.69
C LEU A 95 -4.93 1.53 9.50
N LYS A 96 -3.66 1.21 9.70
CA LYS A 96 -2.72 0.79 8.67
C LYS A 96 -3.31 -0.27 7.70
N PRO A 97 -4.01 -1.33 8.15
CA PRO A 97 -4.63 -2.30 7.24
C PRO A 97 -5.70 -1.68 6.33
N VAL A 98 -6.52 -0.76 6.87
CA VAL A 98 -7.60 -0.10 6.13
C VAL A 98 -7.02 0.87 5.09
N ILE A 99 -6.05 1.67 5.47
CA ILE A 99 -5.37 2.62 4.57
C ILE A 99 -4.71 1.86 3.42
N SER A 100 -3.99 0.78 3.73
CA SER A 100 -3.34 -0.07 2.72
C SER A 100 -4.35 -0.71 1.77
N MET A 101 -5.49 -1.17 2.29
CA MET A 101 -6.59 -1.71 1.49
C MET A 101 -7.18 -0.64 0.55
N TRP A 102 -7.44 0.56 1.04
CA TRP A 102 -7.98 1.65 0.23
C TRP A 102 -7.04 2.05 -0.89
N LEU A 103 -5.75 2.15 -0.60
CA LEU A 103 -4.74 2.44 -1.60
C LEU A 103 -4.65 1.32 -2.66
N SER A 104 -4.70 0.06 -2.25
CA SER A 104 -4.78 -1.07 -3.19
C SER A 104 -6.02 -1.01 -4.08
N ILE A 105 -7.18 -0.65 -3.53
CA ILE A 105 -8.41 -0.47 -4.32
C ILE A 105 -8.24 0.66 -5.35
N ALA A 106 -7.61 1.77 -4.98
CA ALA A 106 -7.35 2.88 -5.89
C ALA A 106 -6.39 2.47 -7.02
N ILE A 107 -5.31 1.78 -6.70
CA ILE A 107 -4.32 1.27 -7.66
C ILE A 107 -4.98 0.30 -8.66
N ARG A 108 -5.75 -0.66 -8.17
CA ARG A 108 -6.52 -1.58 -9.04
C ARG A 108 -7.58 -0.86 -9.86
N GLY A 109 -8.21 0.16 -9.28
CA GLY A 109 -9.16 1.04 -9.97
C GLY A 109 -8.52 1.75 -11.16
N LEU A 110 -7.27 2.18 -11.04
CA LEU A 110 -6.51 2.78 -12.15
C LEU A 110 -6.37 1.80 -13.32
N LEU A 111 -5.97 0.56 -13.05
CA LEU A 111 -5.84 -0.47 -14.10
C LEU A 111 -7.17 -0.78 -14.79
N ALA A 112 -8.25 -0.87 -14.00
CA ALA A 112 -9.59 -1.16 -14.49
C ALA A 112 -10.14 -0.07 -15.44
N MET A 113 -9.54 1.12 -15.45
CA MET A 113 -9.92 2.19 -16.37
C MET A 113 -9.45 1.97 -17.82
N GLY A 114 -8.55 1.02 -18.06
CA GLY A 114 -7.92 0.79 -19.35
C GLY A 114 -6.78 1.77 -19.65
N GLU A 115 -6.01 1.47 -20.68
CA GLU A 115 -4.85 2.26 -21.08
C GLU A 115 -5.26 3.66 -21.56
N ASN A 116 -4.59 4.68 -21.02
CA ASN A 116 -4.74 6.06 -21.46
C ASN A 116 -3.50 6.88 -21.06
N ARG A 117 -2.63 7.16 -22.02
CA ARG A 117 -1.38 7.89 -21.78
C ARG A 117 -1.57 9.39 -21.56
N ASN A 118 -2.73 9.93 -21.83
CA ASN A 118 -3.06 11.34 -21.61
C ASN A 118 -3.66 11.57 -20.22
N ARG A 119 -4.19 10.54 -19.58
CA ARG A 119 -4.68 10.58 -18.20
C ARG A 119 -3.51 10.80 -17.24
N ARG A 120 -3.78 11.50 -16.14
CA ARG A 120 -2.85 11.64 -15.01
C ARG A 120 -3.61 11.44 -13.71
N VAL A 121 -3.35 10.31 -13.05
CA VAL A 121 -3.85 10.02 -11.70
C VAL A 121 -2.62 9.98 -10.79
N TRP A 122 -2.52 10.97 -9.92
CA TRP A 122 -1.42 11.10 -8.98
C TRP A 122 -1.73 10.36 -7.69
N ILE A 123 -0.79 9.55 -7.24
CA ILE A 123 -0.84 8.84 -5.97
C ILE A 123 0.40 9.24 -5.18
N PHE A 124 0.16 9.91 -4.05
CA PHE A 124 1.20 10.33 -3.12
C PHE A 124 1.14 9.46 -1.88
N ALA A 125 2.24 8.79 -1.53
CA ALA A 125 2.43 8.13 -0.26
C ALA A 125 3.69 8.72 0.38
N ASP A 126 3.49 9.68 1.27
CA ASP A 126 4.55 10.49 1.89
C ASP A 126 5.57 9.62 2.66
N GLU A 127 5.12 8.51 3.23
CA GLU A 127 5.97 7.52 3.89
C GLU A 127 5.47 6.12 3.52
N LEU A 128 5.87 5.60 2.37
CA LEU A 128 5.42 4.28 1.88
C LEU A 128 5.69 3.15 2.88
N PRO A 129 6.85 3.09 3.57
CA PRO A 129 7.13 2.03 4.53
C PRO A 129 6.23 2.03 5.78
N THR A 130 5.46 3.07 6.04
CA THR A 130 4.51 3.06 7.17
C THR A 130 3.27 2.23 6.89
N LEU A 131 3.00 1.88 5.65
CA LEU A 131 1.86 1.05 5.24
C LEU A 131 2.19 -0.45 5.33
N HIS A 132 1.19 -1.30 5.25
CA HIS A 132 1.41 -2.72 4.97
C HIS A 132 1.88 -2.90 3.54
N LYS A 133 2.55 -4.01 3.28
CA LYS A 133 2.88 -4.42 1.93
C LYS A 133 1.65 -4.31 1.02
N LEU A 134 1.80 -3.56 -0.06
CA LEU A 134 0.81 -3.45 -1.12
C LEU A 134 1.18 -4.49 -2.19
N PRO A 135 0.50 -5.65 -2.22
CA PRO A 135 0.95 -6.79 -3.06
C PRO A 135 1.03 -6.42 -4.53
N ASP A 136 0.07 -5.64 -4.98
CA ASP A 136 -0.06 -5.26 -6.39
C ASP A 136 0.95 -4.18 -6.83
N LEU A 137 1.55 -3.45 -5.88
CA LEU A 137 2.38 -2.28 -6.21
C LEU A 137 3.60 -2.67 -7.05
N VAL A 138 4.28 -3.75 -6.68
CA VAL A 138 5.50 -4.23 -7.37
C VAL A 138 5.20 -4.66 -8.80
N GLU A 139 4.03 -5.26 -9.02
CA GLU A 139 3.62 -5.73 -10.35
C GLU A 139 3.08 -4.60 -11.22
N ILE A 140 2.36 -3.66 -10.62
CA ILE A 140 1.62 -2.62 -11.32
C ILE A 140 2.50 -1.42 -11.66
N LEU A 141 3.41 -1.05 -10.77
CA LEU A 141 4.20 0.18 -10.91
C LEU A 141 4.95 0.28 -12.24
N PRO A 142 5.61 -0.79 -12.76
CA PRO A 142 6.29 -0.76 -14.06
C PRO A 142 5.34 -0.45 -15.23
N GLU A 143 4.08 -0.82 -15.11
CA GLU A 143 3.07 -0.66 -16.17
C GLU A 143 2.16 0.55 -15.97
N ALA A 144 2.15 1.13 -14.78
CA ALA A 144 1.21 2.18 -14.37
C ALA A 144 1.15 3.37 -15.34
N ARG A 145 2.28 3.69 -15.97
CA ARG A 145 2.37 4.77 -16.98
C ARG A 145 1.41 4.57 -18.16
N LYS A 146 1.18 3.34 -18.59
CA LYS A 146 0.26 3.03 -19.70
C LYS A 146 -1.18 3.44 -19.35
N PHE A 147 -1.53 3.32 -18.07
CA PHE A 147 -2.85 3.63 -17.52
C PHE A 147 -2.98 5.09 -17.03
N GLY A 148 -1.92 5.87 -17.15
CA GLY A 148 -1.89 7.26 -16.70
C GLY A 148 -1.59 7.42 -15.21
N GLY A 149 -1.03 6.41 -14.54
CA GLY A 149 -0.61 6.47 -13.14
C GLY A 149 0.68 7.26 -12.96
N CYS A 150 0.68 8.17 -12.00
CA CYS A 150 1.84 8.95 -11.57
C CYS A 150 2.00 8.73 -10.06
N TYR A 151 3.17 8.25 -9.64
CA TYR A 151 3.40 7.87 -8.25
C TYR A 151 4.52 8.72 -7.65
N VAL A 152 4.28 9.20 -6.44
CA VAL A 152 5.28 9.90 -5.62
C VAL A 152 5.35 9.20 -4.27
N PHE A 153 6.51 8.67 -3.94
CA PHE A 153 6.74 7.95 -2.69
C PHE A 153 7.82 8.64 -1.86
N GLY A 154 7.50 8.91 -0.60
CA GLY A 154 8.49 9.25 0.41
C GLY A 154 9.03 7.98 1.07
N ILE A 155 10.34 7.94 1.28
CA ILE A 155 11.04 6.84 1.94
C ILE A 155 12.15 7.45 2.79
N GLN A 156 12.15 7.16 4.09
CA GLN A 156 13.20 7.63 4.99
C GLN A 156 14.41 6.70 5.01
N SER A 157 14.18 5.40 4.83
CA SER A 157 15.23 4.38 4.84
C SER A 157 14.92 3.29 3.83
N TYR A 158 15.93 2.92 3.04
CA TYR A 158 15.83 1.80 2.11
C TYR A 158 15.64 0.45 2.85
N ALA A 159 16.30 0.28 4.00
CA ALA A 159 16.13 -0.90 4.83
C ALA A 159 14.67 -1.13 5.27
N GLN A 160 13.92 -0.07 5.60
CA GLN A 160 12.50 -0.20 5.91
C GLN A 160 11.67 -0.69 4.72
N LEU A 161 12.04 -0.30 3.51
CA LEU A 161 11.38 -0.79 2.30
C LEU A 161 11.67 -2.29 2.10
N GLU A 162 12.92 -2.72 2.34
CA GLU A 162 13.32 -4.13 2.29
C GLU A 162 12.62 -4.98 3.35
N ASP A 163 12.45 -4.47 4.55
CA ASP A 163 11.75 -5.16 5.64
C ASP A 163 10.29 -5.47 5.26
N ILE A 164 9.65 -4.59 4.52
CA ILE A 164 8.23 -4.73 4.16
C ILE A 164 8.07 -5.53 2.87
N TYR A 165 8.85 -5.24 1.86
CA TYR A 165 8.67 -5.84 0.53
C TYR A 165 9.57 -7.04 0.29
N GLY A 166 10.69 -7.14 0.99
CA GLY A 166 11.79 -8.06 0.73
C GLY A 166 12.83 -7.43 -0.22
N VAL A 167 14.06 -7.91 -0.16
CA VAL A 167 15.23 -7.33 -0.87
C VAL A 167 14.99 -7.14 -2.37
N LYS A 168 14.59 -8.20 -3.09
CA LYS A 168 14.40 -8.12 -4.54
C LYS A 168 13.21 -7.21 -4.95
N PRO A 169 12.01 -7.31 -4.34
CA PRO A 169 10.92 -6.41 -4.67
C PRO A 169 11.20 -4.95 -4.30
N ALA A 170 11.91 -4.68 -3.21
CA ALA A 170 12.33 -3.32 -2.86
C ALA A 170 13.25 -2.72 -3.93
N ALA A 171 14.23 -3.49 -4.41
CA ALA A 171 15.10 -3.09 -5.51
C ALA A 171 14.28 -2.81 -6.79
N THR A 172 13.35 -3.70 -7.15
CA THR A 172 12.46 -3.49 -8.30
C THR A 172 11.65 -2.19 -8.18
N LEU A 173 11.06 -1.92 -7.00
CA LEU A 173 10.33 -0.68 -6.76
C LEU A 173 11.23 0.55 -6.94
N PHE A 174 12.45 0.46 -6.47
CA PHE A 174 13.42 1.55 -6.56
C PHE A 174 13.87 1.80 -8.00
N ASP A 175 14.13 0.74 -8.76
CA ASP A 175 14.60 0.81 -10.16
C ASP A 175 13.57 1.43 -11.10
N VAL A 176 12.27 1.22 -10.86
CA VAL A 176 11.22 1.80 -11.72
C VAL A 176 10.91 3.27 -11.41
N MET A 177 11.46 3.81 -10.31
CA MET A 177 11.33 5.24 -9.97
C MET A 177 12.36 6.06 -10.76
N ASN A 178 11.93 6.58 -11.92
CA ASN A 178 12.84 7.29 -12.83
C ASN A 178 13.32 8.66 -12.32
N THR A 179 12.58 9.28 -11.42
CA THR A 179 12.94 10.57 -10.82
C THR A 179 13.14 10.37 -9.33
N ARG A 180 14.32 10.73 -8.83
CA ARG A 180 14.70 10.58 -7.44
C ARG A 180 15.17 11.90 -6.87
N ALA A 181 14.64 12.31 -5.73
CA ALA A 181 15.07 13.47 -4.99
C ALA A 181 15.70 13.01 -3.68
N PHE A 182 16.99 13.27 -3.50
CA PHE A 182 17.72 12.96 -2.29
C PHE A 182 17.84 14.23 -1.44
N PHE A 183 17.29 14.16 -0.25
CA PHE A 183 17.49 15.16 0.78
C PHE A 183 18.65 14.76 1.68
N ARG A 184 18.89 15.52 2.75
CA ARG A 184 19.91 15.16 3.73
C ARG A 184 19.63 13.77 4.29
N SER A 185 20.53 12.84 4.04
CA SER A 185 20.48 11.49 4.59
C SER A 185 21.57 11.30 5.64
N PRO A 186 21.25 10.85 6.86
CA PRO A 186 22.25 10.42 7.83
C PRO A 186 22.82 9.02 7.50
N SER A 187 22.16 8.27 6.61
CA SER A 187 22.57 6.93 6.23
C SER A 187 23.69 6.98 5.19
N ARG A 188 24.80 6.31 5.49
CA ARG A 188 25.93 6.11 4.56
C ARG A 188 25.47 5.39 3.29
N GLU A 189 24.61 4.41 3.43
CA GLU A 189 24.08 3.59 2.35
C GLU A 189 23.33 4.41 1.30
N ILE A 190 22.40 5.30 1.74
CA ILE A 190 21.67 6.19 0.82
C ILE A 190 22.63 7.21 0.20
N SER A 191 23.61 7.68 0.95
CA SER A 191 24.61 8.64 0.42
C SER A 191 25.51 8.02 -0.64
N GLU A 192 25.97 6.79 -0.44
CA GLU A 192 26.75 6.03 -1.40
C GLU A 192 25.93 5.70 -2.65
N PHE A 193 24.67 5.32 -2.46
CA PHE A 193 23.73 5.08 -3.56
C PHE A 193 23.51 6.36 -4.39
N ALA A 194 23.20 7.49 -3.74
CA ALA A 194 23.01 8.76 -4.42
C ALA A 194 24.26 9.22 -5.19
N ALA A 195 25.44 9.02 -4.60
CA ALA A 195 26.72 9.32 -5.25
C ALA A 195 26.93 8.45 -6.49
N GLY A 196 26.59 7.16 -6.43
CA GLY A 196 26.67 6.24 -7.56
C GLY A 196 25.74 6.63 -8.71
N GLU A 197 24.52 7.10 -8.41
CA GLU A 197 23.55 7.58 -9.41
C GLU A 197 24.01 8.86 -10.12
N ILE A 198 24.69 9.76 -9.39
CA ILE A 198 25.23 11.01 -9.94
C ILE A 198 26.47 10.75 -10.81
N GLY A 199 27.20 9.67 -10.51
CA GLY A 199 28.44 9.32 -11.17
C GLY A 199 29.65 10.12 -10.68
N GLU A 200 30.82 9.81 -11.23
CA GLU A 200 32.07 10.47 -10.90
C GLU A 200 32.42 11.52 -11.95
N LYS A 201 32.95 12.65 -11.49
CA LYS A 201 33.51 13.68 -12.37
C LYS A 201 35.01 13.74 -12.15
N GLU A 202 35.77 13.54 -13.21
CA GLU A 202 37.21 13.72 -13.20
C GLU A 202 37.54 15.22 -13.06
N ILE A 203 38.26 15.59 -12.00
CA ILE A 203 38.70 16.95 -11.75
C ILE A 203 40.24 16.99 -11.86
N LEU A 204 40.75 17.64 -12.89
CA LEU A 204 42.17 17.99 -12.99
C LEU A 204 42.48 19.09 -11.95
N LYS A 205 43.13 18.74 -10.84
CA LYS A 205 43.69 19.73 -9.91
C LYS A 205 45.12 20.07 -10.36
N ALA A 206 45.30 21.31 -10.83
CA ALA A 206 46.64 21.86 -10.94
C ALA A 206 47.18 22.13 -9.53
N SER A 207 48.23 21.41 -9.10
CA SER A 207 48.98 21.73 -7.88
C SER A 207 50.11 22.65 -8.25
N GLU A 208 50.03 23.91 -7.87
CA GLU A 208 51.22 24.79 -7.87
C GLU A 208 52.11 24.38 -6.70
N GLN A 209 53.26 23.82 -7.01
CA GLN A 209 54.33 23.68 -6.03
C GLN A 209 55.11 25.00 -6.01
N TYR A 210 54.96 25.73 -4.92
CA TYR A 210 55.88 26.84 -4.63
C TYR A 210 57.21 26.25 -4.16
N SER A 211 58.29 26.50 -4.91
CA SER A 211 59.66 26.26 -4.52
C SER A 211 60.19 27.39 -3.67
#